data_aed0baff7ee34c992be88c5ba2606f9d
#
_entry.id   aed0baff7ee34c992be88c5ba2606f9d
#
_cell.length_a   1.000
_cell.length_b   1.000
_cell.length_c   1.000
_cell.angle_alpha   90.00
_cell.angle_beta   90.00
_cell.angle_gamma   90.00
#
_symmetry.space_group_name_H-M   'P 1'
#
loop_
_entity.id
_entity.type
_entity.pdbx_description
1 polymer ?
#
loop_
_entity_poly.entity_id
_entity_poly.type
_entity_poly.pdbx_seq_one_letter_code
_entity_poly.pdbx_strand_id
1 'polypeptide(L)'
;AGPGGNVTMTVTNPSNPGNKPTLDPNTGKVTIPGNTPAGNYTITYSYCEVLNPTNCTGVRTAVVTVGAASLTVVSDTITIANGATTHTSTGSILDNDDLGGNTPTAGPSGSVTLTVTNPATPINGGSIPTLDVNTGKVIVPAGTTSGTYTITYRECESLNPSSNCHTQTVVVKVGAASLTVVPEALTVTPSTSTQTIPSILNNDKIGGVVTPTAGPGGNVTMTVTNPSGSNVPRMDPNTGVVTVPGNT
;
A
#
# COMPACT_ATOMS: atom_id res chain seq x y z
N ALA A 1 2.45 -35.00 -39.74
CA ALA A 1 3.35 -35.70 -38.83
C ALA A 1 2.52 -36.57 -37.87
N GLY A 2 3.17 -37.42 -37.08
CA GLY A 2 2.53 -38.32 -36.14
C GLY A 2 2.31 -39.73 -36.63
N PRO A 3 1.75 -40.65 -35.80
CA PRO A 3 1.52 -42.03 -36.19
C PRO A 3 0.65 -42.12 -37.47
N GLY A 4 1.18 -42.80 -38.51
CA GLY A 4 0.52 -42.91 -39.82
C GLY A 4 0.65 -41.69 -40.70
N GLY A 5 1.34 -40.62 -40.28
CA GLY A 5 1.63 -39.46 -41.10
C GLY A 5 2.71 -39.75 -42.16
N ASN A 6 2.73 -38.93 -43.18
CA ASN A 6 3.71 -39.05 -44.28
C ASN A 6 5.03 -38.29 -44.05
N VAL A 7 5.16 -37.59 -42.90
CA VAL A 7 6.38 -36.88 -42.51
C VAL A 7 6.71 -37.12 -41.03
N THR A 8 8.04 -37.17 -40.73
CA THR A 8 8.57 -37.09 -39.36
C THR A 8 9.06 -35.65 -39.13
N MET A 9 8.72 -35.08 -37.97
CA MET A 9 9.12 -33.72 -37.63
C MET A 9 10.07 -33.73 -36.44
N THR A 10 11.17 -32.98 -36.56
CA THR A 10 12.08 -32.67 -35.44
C THR A 10 11.86 -31.22 -35.03
N VAL A 11 11.68 -31.01 -33.74
CA VAL A 11 11.38 -29.68 -33.18
C VAL A 11 12.37 -29.31 -32.08
N THR A 12 12.85 -28.08 -32.11
CA THR A 12 13.58 -27.45 -31.00
C THR A 12 12.75 -26.28 -30.51
N ASN A 13 12.13 -26.49 -29.37
CA ASN A 13 11.35 -25.45 -28.68
C ASN A 13 12.27 -24.46 -27.94
N PRO A 14 11.79 -23.24 -27.61
CA PRO A 14 12.60 -22.24 -26.91
C PRO A 14 13.18 -22.76 -25.60
N SER A 15 14.46 -22.52 -25.34
CA SER A 15 15.25 -23.14 -24.25
C SER A 15 15.19 -22.44 -22.89
N ASN A 16 14.38 -21.40 -22.69
CA ASN A 16 14.36 -20.59 -21.49
C ASN A 16 13.48 -21.19 -20.35
N PRO A 17 13.78 -21.11 -19.04
CA PRO A 17 12.90 -21.62 -17.99
C PRO A 17 11.58 -20.81 -17.93
N GLY A 18 10.46 -21.46 -17.68
CA GLY A 18 9.13 -20.86 -17.59
C GLY A 18 8.14 -21.31 -18.66
N ASN A 19 6.93 -20.79 -18.59
CA ASN A 19 5.85 -21.09 -19.54
C ASN A 19 6.18 -20.49 -20.92
N LYS A 20 6.15 -21.31 -21.97
CA LYS A 20 6.51 -20.91 -23.33
C LYS A 20 5.68 -21.64 -24.37
N PRO A 21 5.52 -21.04 -25.55
CA PRO A 21 4.98 -21.74 -26.70
C PRO A 21 5.80 -22.99 -27.04
N THR A 22 5.11 -24.07 -27.32
CA THR A 22 5.70 -25.33 -27.77
C THR A 22 5.04 -25.81 -29.07
N LEU A 23 5.81 -26.42 -29.96
CA LEU A 23 5.30 -27.09 -31.13
C LEU A 23 5.29 -28.59 -30.89
N ASP A 24 4.15 -29.24 -31.06
CA ASP A 24 4.03 -30.69 -31.00
C ASP A 24 4.50 -31.31 -32.33
N PRO A 25 5.55 -32.13 -32.33
CA PRO A 25 6.06 -32.74 -33.55
C PRO A 25 5.12 -33.76 -34.21
N ASN A 26 4.12 -34.26 -33.45
CA ASN A 26 3.17 -35.25 -34.00
C ASN A 26 1.99 -34.60 -34.70
N THR A 27 1.52 -33.47 -34.19
CA THR A 27 0.32 -32.80 -34.71
C THR A 27 0.62 -31.54 -35.50
N GLY A 28 1.81 -30.95 -35.35
CA GLY A 28 2.17 -29.65 -35.91
C GLY A 28 1.44 -28.47 -35.27
N LYS A 29 0.81 -28.69 -34.13
CA LYS A 29 0.12 -27.63 -33.39
C LYS A 29 1.03 -26.89 -32.44
N VAL A 30 0.88 -25.56 -32.36
CA VAL A 30 1.52 -24.73 -31.35
C VAL A 30 0.58 -24.58 -30.17
N THR A 31 1.10 -24.82 -28.96
CA THR A 31 0.42 -24.58 -27.70
C THR A 31 1.10 -23.42 -26.99
N ILE A 32 0.32 -22.44 -26.53
CA ILE A 32 0.77 -21.32 -25.72
C ILE A 32 0.21 -21.55 -24.32
N PRO A 33 1.05 -21.89 -23.31
CA PRO A 33 0.61 -22.09 -21.93
C PRO A 33 0.08 -20.79 -21.32
N GLY A 34 -0.83 -20.88 -20.33
CA GLY A 34 -1.16 -19.75 -19.48
C GLY A 34 0.09 -19.21 -18.78
N ASN A 35 0.09 -17.93 -18.43
CA ASN A 35 1.23 -17.22 -17.82
C ASN A 35 2.52 -17.27 -18.69
N THR A 36 2.38 -17.26 -20.02
CA THR A 36 3.49 -17.03 -20.94
C THR A 36 3.79 -15.52 -20.95
N PRO A 37 5.02 -15.07 -20.58
CA PRO A 37 5.38 -13.66 -20.65
C PRO A 37 5.27 -13.09 -22.07
N ALA A 38 5.08 -11.78 -22.19
CA ALA A 38 5.10 -11.11 -23.49
C ALA A 38 6.48 -11.22 -24.12
N GLY A 39 6.50 -11.44 -25.43
CA GLY A 39 7.75 -11.54 -26.19
C GLY A 39 7.59 -12.34 -27.47
N ASN A 40 8.70 -12.45 -28.19
CA ASN A 40 8.81 -13.25 -29.40
C ASN A 40 9.53 -14.57 -29.07
N TYR A 41 8.88 -15.67 -29.34
CA TYR A 41 9.38 -17.02 -29.13
C TYR A 41 9.67 -17.69 -30.48
N THR A 42 10.93 -18.07 -30.75
CA THR A 42 11.32 -18.74 -31.97
C THR A 42 11.37 -20.23 -31.73
N ILE A 43 10.58 -20.98 -32.48
CA ILE A 43 10.58 -22.43 -32.55
C ILE A 43 11.28 -22.82 -33.85
N THR A 44 12.28 -23.68 -33.77
CA THR A 44 12.91 -24.22 -34.95
C THR A 44 12.45 -25.65 -35.23
N TYR A 45 12.20 -25.98 -36.45
CA TYR A 45 11.79 -27.32 -36.86
C TYR A 45 12.31 -27.71 -38.24
N SER A 46 12.35 -29.00 -38.46
CA SER A 46 12.55 -29.60 -39.78
C SER A 46 11.67 -30.83 -39.91
N TYR A 47 11.37 -31.23 -41.10
CA TYR A 47 10.66 -32.51 -41.32
C TYR A 47 11.22 -33.25 -42.53
N CYS A 48 11.13 -34.58 -42.47
CA CYS A 48 11.56 -35.48 -43.51
C CYS A 48 10.37 -36.36 -43.96
N GLU A 49 10.36 -36.74 -45.21
CA GLU A 49 9.38 -37.68 -45.76
C GLU A 49 9.58 -39.06 -45.12
N VAL A 50 8.50 -39.71 -44.65
CA VAL A 50 8.59 -41.04 -44.02
C VAL A 50 9.11 -42.11 -44.99
N LEU A 51 8.67 -42.09 -46.26
CA LEU A 51 9.05 -43.05 -47.29
C LEU A 51 10.46 -42.80 -47.84
N ASN A 52 10.94 -41.55 -47.75
CA ASN A 52 12.27 -41.13 -48.21
C ASN A 52 12.93 -40.29 -47.10
N PRO A 53 13.52 -40.92 -46.06
CA PRO A 53 14.03 -40.20 -44.86
C PRO A 53 15.22 -39.26 -45.16
N THR A 54 15.82 -39.32 -46.35
CA THR A 54 16.83 -38.37 -46.81
C THR A 54 16.23 -37.13 -47.48
N ASN A 55 14.94 -37.19 -47.87
CA ASN A 55 14.20 -36.05 -48.38
C ASN A 55 13.67 -35.18 -47.23
N CYS A 56 14.52 -34.27 -46.78
CA CYS A 56 14.27 -33.42 -45.64
C CYS A 56 14.22 -31.94 -45.99
N THR A 57 13.40 -31.17 -45.27
CA THR A 57 13.53 -29.70 -45.29
C THR A 57 14.80 -29.30 -44.53
N GLY A 58 15.42 -28.21 -44.91
CA GLY A 58 16.34 -27.51 -44.02
C GLY A 58 15.59 -26.98 -42.78
N VAL A 59 16.35 -26.51 -41.78
CA VAL A 59 15.80 -25.90 -40.58
C VAL A 59 14.90 -24.73 -40.98
N ARG A 60 13.71 -24.70 -40.42
CA ARG A 60 12.68 -23.65 -40.54
C ARG A 60 12.39 -23.05 -39.16
N THR A 61 11.82 -21.87 -39.16
CA THR A 61 11.44 -21.15 -37.94
C THR A 61 9.96 -20.80 -37.94
N ALA A 62 9.33 -20.95 -36.79
CA ALA A 62 8.03 -20.36 -36.47
C ALA A 62 8.22 -19.34 -35.32
N VAL A 63 7.78 -18.12 -35.55
CA VAL A 63 7.82 -17.06 -34.52
C VAL A 63 6.43 -16.92 -33.93
N VAL A 64 6.37 -17.09 -32.62
CA VAL A 64 5.14 -16.88 -31.84
C VAL A 64 5.30 -15.57 -31.04
N THR A 65 4.48 -14.58 -31.35
CA THR A 65 4.45 -13.31 -30.62
C THR A 65 3.36 -13.35 -29.57
N VAL A 66 3.73 -13.16 -28.31
CA VAL A 66 2.81 -13.03 -27.17
C VAL A 66 2.82 -11.58 -26.73
N GLY A 67 1.64 -10.94 -26.69
CA GLY A 67 1.48 -9.57 -26.19
C GLY A 67 1.38 -9.53 -24.67
N ALA A 68 1.70 -8.38 -24.07
CA ALA A 68 1.39 -8.11 -22.66
C ALA A 68 -0.13 -7.93 -22.46
N ALA A 69 -0.63 -8.21 -21.25
CA ALA A 69 -2.00 -7.90 -20.90
C ALA A 69 -2.22 -6.36 -20.93
N SER A 70 -3.43 -5.93 -21.24
CA SER A 70 -3.78 -4.50 -21.09
C SER A 70 -3.80 -4.17 -19.60
N LEU A 71 -2.98 -3.21 -19.17
CA LEU A 71 -2.96 -2.71 -17.80
C LEU A 71 -3.52 -1.28 -17.78
N THR A 72 -4.58 -1.06 -17.00
CA THR A 72 -5.18 0.26 -16.76
C THR A 72 -5.09 0.54 -15.27
N VAL A 73 -4.43 1.63 -14.88
CA VAL A 73 -4.23 2.04 -13.48
C VAL A 73 -4.90 3.38 -13.26
N VAL A 74 -5.79 3.46 -12.28
CA VAL A 74 -6.62 4.63 -11.97
C VAL A 74 -6.17 5.23 -10.64
N SER A 75 -6.14 6.56 -10.53
CA SER A 75 -5.78 7.24 -9.29
C SER A 75 -6.86 7.08 -8.21
N ASP A 76 -6.43 6.99 -6.95
CA ASP A 76 -7.30 6.79 -5.80
C ASP A 76 -7.36 7.98 -4.87
N THR A 77 -8.46 8.06 -4.12
CA THR A 77 -8.60 8.96 -2.99
C THR A 77 -9.10 8.19 -1.78
N ILE A 78 -8.28 8.17 -0.72
CA ILE A 78 -8.60 7.56 0.57
C ILE A 78 -8.91 8.67 1.57
N THR A 79 -10.04 8.59 2.28
CA THR A 79 -10.41 9.55 3.31
C THR A 79 -10.47 8.86 4.67
N ILE A 80 -9.70 9.38 5.63
CA ILE A 80 -9.62 8.92 7.02
C ILE A 80 -10.13 10.04 7.93
N ALA A 81 -11.01 9.72 8.86
CA ALA A 81 -11.66 10.70 9.73
C ALA A 81 -10.66 11.52 10.55
N ASN A 82 -9.60 10.89 11.07
CA ASN A 82 -8.52 11.56 11.79
C ASN A 82 -7.29 10.64 11.93
N GLY A 83 -6.15 11.22 12.33
CA GLY A 83 -4.90 10.50 12.59
C GLY A 83 -4.60 10.25 14.07
N ALA A 84 -5.60 10.31 14.97
CA ALA A 84 -5.37 10.09 16.41
C ALA A 84 -4.98 8.63 16.71
N THR A 85 -5.47 7.69 15.94
CA THR A 85 -5.13 6.27 15.99
C THR A 85 -4.69 5.76 14.62
N THR A 86 -4.06 4.59 14.59
CA THR A 86 -3.69 3.95 13.32
C THR A 86 -4.93 3.43 12.59
N HIS A 87 -5.02 3.75 11.30
CA HIS A 87 -6.06 3.28 10.39
C HIS A 87 -5.45 2.58 9.18
N THR A 88 -6.14 1.55 8.70
CA THR A 88 -5.85 0.92 7.42
C THR A 88 -7.06 1.11 6.52
N SER A 89 -6.86 1.46 5.25
CA SER A 89 -7.97 1.60 4.29
C SER A 89 -8.78 0.30 4.20
N THR A 90 -10.10 0.42 4.02
CA THR A 90 -10.98 -0.74 3.83
C THR A 90 -10.72 -1.40 2.49
N GLY A 91 -10.58 -0.61 1.42
CA GLY A 91 -10.24 -1.05 0.07
C GLY A 91 -8.75 -0.98 -0.24
N SER A 92 -8.38 -1.57 -1.35
CA SER A 92 -7.08 -1.49 -2.00
C SER A 92 -7.10 -0.41 -3.08
N ILE A 93 -5.94 0.17 -3.40
CA ILE A 93 -5.76 1.04 -4.58
C ILE A 93 -5.91 0.27 -5.91
N LEU A 94 -5.97 -1.06 -5.85
CA LEU A 94 -6.14 -1.94 -7.02
C LEU A 94 -7.61 -2.22 -7.34
N ASP A 95 -8.55 -1.81 -6.49
CA ASP A 95 -9.96 -2.21 -6.60
C ASP A 95 -10.64 -1.63 -7.86
N ASN A 96 -10.12 -0.53 -8.42
CA ASN A 96 -10.61 0.14 -9.63
C ASN A 96 -9.65 0.01 -10.83
N ASP A 97 -8.59 -0.78 -10.69
CA ASP A 97 -7.63 -1.06 -11.75
C ASP A 97 -8.05 -2.30 -12.56
N ASP A 98 -7.49 -2.44 -13.76
CA ASP A 98 -7.77 -3.57 -14.65
C ASP A 98 -6.48 -4.13 -15.25
N LEU A 99 -6.34 -5.44 -15.21
CA LEU A 99 -5.30 -6.19 -15.91
C LEU A 99 -5.95 -7.29 -16.78
N GLY A 100 -6.09 -7.01 -18.06
CA GLY A 100 -6.63 -7.97 -19.01
C GLY A 100 -8.08 -8.38 -18.70
N GLY A 101 -8.92 -7.46 -18.18
CA GLY A 101 -10.33 -7.69 -17.82
C GLY A 101 -10.54 -8.22 -16.40
N ASN A 102 -9.51 -8.20 -15.54
CA ASN A 102 -9.59 -8.65 -14.15
C ASN A 102 -8.98 -7.61 -13.20
N THR A 103 -9.57 -7.47 -11.99
CA THR A 103 -8.97 -6.67 -10.92
C THR A 103 -7.61 -7.28 -10.52
N PRO A 104 -6.52 -6.49 -10.57
CA PRO A 104 -5.20 -7.00 -10.21
C PRO A 104 -5.08 -7.30 -8.71
N THR A 105 -4.09 -8.14 -8.37
CA THR A 105 -3.74 -8.49 -7.00
C THR A 105 -2.26 -8.25 -6.77
N ALA A 106 -1.90 -7.67 -5.62
CA ALA A 106 -0.51 -7.48 -5.22
C ALA A 106 0.00 -8.61 -4.29
N GLY A 107 1.30 -8.58 -3.98
CA GLY A 107 1.95 -9.52 -3.08
C GLY A 107 2.73 -10.63 -3.81
N PRO A 108 3.28 -11.61 -3.06
CA PRO A 108 4.24 -12.59 -3.60
C PRO A 108 3.74 -13.44 -4.76
N SER A 109 2.44 -13.64 -4.88
CA SER A 109 1.80 -14.37 -5.99
C SER A 109 0.79 -13.49 -6.74
N GLY A 110 0.87 -12.18 -6.55
CA GLY A 110 -0.01 -11.22 -7.18
C GLY A 110 0.22 -11.10 -8.69
N SER A 111 -0.83 -10.69 -9.40
CA SER A 111 -0.74 -10.42 -10.84
C SER A 111 0.02 -9.13 -11.16
N VAL A 112 0.19 -8.25 -10.18
CA VAL A 112 0.97 -7.03 -10.27
C VAL A 112 1.96 -6.89 -9.12
N THR A 113 3.02 -6.10 -9.35
CA THR A 113 3.97 -5.64 -8.34
C THR A 113 3.81 -4.15 -8.14
N LEU A 114 3.74 -3.72 -6.86
CA LEU A 114 3.68 -2.31 -6.48
C LEU A 114 5.05 -1.83 -5.96
N THR A 115 5.44 -0.63 -6.34
CA THR A 115 6.64 0.04 -5.83
C THR A 115 6.33 1.50 -5.54
N VAL A 116 6.54 1.95 -4.31
CA VAL A 116 6.44 3.37 -3.97
C VAL A 116 7.64 4.11 -4.56
N THR A 117 7.37 5.06 -5.45
CA THR A 117 8.41 5.88 -6.11
C THR A 117 8.61 7.24 -5.46
N ASN A 118 7.55 7.78 -4.83
CA ASN A 118 7.62 9.00 -4.05
C ASN A 118 6.69 8.87 -2.83
N PRO A 119 7.22 8.71 -1.62
CA PRO A 119 6.42 8.61 -0.40
C PRO A 119 5.77 9.95 -0.05
N ALA A 120 4.75 9.92 0.81
CA ALA A 120 4.16 11.13 1.36
C ALA A 120 5.18 11.95 2.15
N THR A 121 4.98 13.26 2.20
CA THR A 121 5.81 14.18 3.01
C THR A 121 5.12 14.49 4.34
N PRO A 122 5.86 14.59 5.46
CA PRO A 122 5.27 14.91 6.74
C PRO A 122 4.72 16.35 6.77
N ILE A 123 3.57 16.52 7.41
CA ILE A 123 2.98 17.82 7.73
C ILE A 123 3.27 18.10 9.21
N ASN A 124 3.85 19.26 9.52
CA ASN A 124 4.21 19.68 10.89
C ASN A 124 4.97 18.61 11.71
N GLY A 125 5.82 17.81 11.04
CA GLY A 125 6.61 16.77 11.70
C GLY A 125 5.81 15.54 12.17
N GLY A 126 4.53 15.42 11.80
CA GLY A 126 3.70 14.25 12.12
C GLY A 126 4.07 13.01 11.32
N SER A 127 3.49 11.87 11.71
CA SER A 127 3.59 10.62 10.96
C SER A 127 3.04 10.77 9.54
N ILE A 128 3.48 9.93 8.62
CA ILE A 128 3.04 9.94 7.23
C ILE A 128 2.24 8.69 6.87
N PRO A 129 1.21 8.82 6.02
CA PRO A 129 0.58 7.65 5.41
C PRO A 129 1.57 6.84 4.57
N THR A 130 1.40 5.52 4.57
CA THR A 130 2.21 4.59 3.78
C THR A 130 1.32 3.67 2.95
N LEU A 131 1.84 3.21 1.81
CA LEU A 131 1.20 2.19 0.98
C LEU A 131 1.84 0.82 1.31
N ASP A 132 1.02 -0.14 1.70
CA ASP A 132 1.45 -1.54 1.79
C ASP A 132 1.46 -2.14 0.38
N VAL A 133 2.64 -2.36 -0.15
CA VAL A 133 2.87 -2.87 -1.51
C VAL A 133 2.44 -4.33 -1.70
N ASN A 134 2.20 -5.08 -0.63
CA ASN A 134 1.73 -6.46 -0.71
C ASN A 134 0.21 -6.58 -0.77
N THR A 135 -0.51 -5.57 -0.28
CA THR A 135 -1.98 -5.60 -0.20
C THR A 135 -2.65 -4.48 -0.98
N GLY A 136 -1.89 -3.47 -1.41
CA GLY A 136 -2.41 -2.25 -2.02
C GLY A 136 -3.20 -1.36 -1.04
N LYS A 137 -3.14 -1.62 0.27
CA LYS A 137 -3.85 -0.84 1.28
C LYS A 137 -3.00 0.31 1.79
N VAL A 138 -3.67 1.43 2.11
CA VAL A 138 -3.03 2.58 2.73
C VAL A 138 -3.15 2.47 4.24
N ILE A 139 -2.02 2.64 4.93
CA ILE A 139 -1.91 2.69 6.38
C ILE A 139 -1.65 4.13 6.78
N VAL A 140 -2.50 4.68 7.66
CA VAL A 140 -2.35 6.00 8.28
C VAL A 140 -1.97 5.77 9.74
N PRO A 141 -0.71 5.96 10.14
CA PRO A 141 -0.26 5.74 11.51
C PRO A 141 -0.87 6.74 12.50
N ALA A 142 -0.92 6.36 13.78
CA ALA A 142 -1.22 7.31 14.86
C ALA A 142 -0.21 8.48 14.84
N GLY A 143 -0.68 9.70 15.15
CA GLY A 143 0.11 10.92 15.08
C GLY A 143 0.25 11.51 13.66
N THR A 144 -0.51 11.00 12.69
CA THR A 144 -0.60 11.64 11.38
C THR A 144 -1.39 12.94 11.48
N THR A 145 -0.77 14.06 11.12
CA THR A 145 -1.41 15.39 11.13
C THR A 145 -2.54 15.46 10.11
N SER A 146 -3.60 16.20 10.42
CA SER A 146 -4.68 16.46 9.46
C SER A 146 -4.16 17.20 8.24
N GLY A 147 -4.62 16.79 7.05
CA GLY A 147 -4.18 17.36 5.78
C GLY A 147 -4.34 16.40 4.62
N THR A 148 -3.77 16.79 3.49
CA THR A 148 -3.77 15.98 2.26
C THR A 148 -2.35 15.51 1.96
N TYR A 149 -2.21 14.21 1.78
CA TYR A 149 -0.95 13.55 1.47
C TYR A 149 -1.05 12.88 0.11
N THR A 150 0.05 12.85 -0.63
CA THR A 150 0.13 12.17 -1.92
C THR A 150 1.25 11.13 -1.87
N ILE A 151 0.95 9.90 -2.25
CA ILE A 151 1.93 8.84 -2.45
C ILE A 151 1.95 8.51 -3.94
N THR A 152 3.12 8.55 -4.57
CA THR A 152 3.30 8.12 -5.95
C THR A 152 3.84 6.70 -5.97
N TYR A 153 3.22 5.85 -6.75
CA TYR A 153 3.61 4.46 -6.90
C TYR A 153 3.69 4.04 -8.36
N ARG A 154 4.41 2.98 -8.62
CA ARG A 154 4.48 2.30 -9.91
C ARG A 154 3.87 0.92 -9.75
N GLU A 155 2.97 0.58 -10.65
CA GLU A 155 2.35 -0.72 -10.78
C GLU A 155 2.82 -1.38 -12.06
N CYS A 156 3.26 -2.64 -11.97
CA CYS A 156 3.74 -3.42 -13.10
C CYS A 156 3.09 -4.79 -13.12
N GLU A 157 2.71 -5.26 -14.30
CA GLU A 157 2.32 -6.66 -14.50
C GLU A 157 3.44 -7.59 -14.06
N SER A 158 3.16 -8.59 -13.20
CA SER A 158 4.16 -9.50 -12.65
C SER A 158 4.85 -10.36 -13.73
N LEU A 159 4.17 -10.67 -14.84
CA LEU A 159 4.73 -11.39 -15.96
C LEU A 159 5.64 -10.52 -16.84
N ASN A 160 5.42 -9.20 -16.84
CA ASN A 160 6.12 -8.24 -17.70
C ASN A 160 6.63 -7.02 -16.89
N PRO A 161 7.43 -7.22 -15.81
CA PRO A 161 7.71 -6.22 -14.79
C PRO A 161 8.58 -5.05 -15.26
N SER A 162 9.20 -5.14 -16.43
CA SER A 162 10.04 -4.08 -16.99
C SER A 162 9.39 -3.30 -18.12
N SER A 163 8.32 -3.82 -18.73
CA SER A 163 7.72 -3.26 -19.94
C SER A 163 6.25 -2.87 -19.81
N ASN A 164 5.49 -3.57 -18.95
CA ASN A 164 4.06 -3.29 -18.74
C ASN A 164 3.83 -2.67 -17.37
N CYS A 165 4.08 -1.38 -17.28
CA CYS A 165 4.03 -0.62 -16.03
C CYS A 165 3.38 0.74 -16.22
N HIS A 166 2.69 1.19 -15.15
CA HIS A 166 2.14 2.54 -15.03
C HIS A 166 2.56 3.18 -13.72
N THR A 167 2.71 4.51 -13.72
CA THR A 167 2.94 5.30 -12.50
C THR A 167 1.67 6.09 -12.21
N GLN A 168 1.22 6.02 -10.95
CA GLN A 168 0.01 6.66 -10.51
C GLN A 168 0.15 7.21 -9.09
N THR A 169 -0.88 7.89 -8.59
CA THR A 169 -0.90 8.49 -7.26
C THR A 169 -2.12 8.04 -6.47
N VAL A 170 -1.94 7.86 -5.17
CA VAL A 170 -3.04 7.82 -4.20
C VAL A 170 -3.01 9.08 -3.35
N VAL A 171 -4.15 9.76 -3.28
CA VAL A 171 -4.36 10.93 -2.43
C VAL A 171 -5.00 10.48 -1.12
N VAL A 172 -4.35 10.77 0.01
CA VAL A 172 -4.83 10.43 1.35
C VAL A 172 -5.26 11.70 2.08
N LYS A 173 -6.55 11.83 2.36
CA LYS A 173 -7.13 12.95 3.11
C LYS A 173 -7.34 12.51 4.55
N VAL A 174 -6.64 13.16 5.49
CA VAL A 174 -6.74 12.91 6.92
C VAL A 174 -7.44 14.11 7.58
N GLY A 175 -8.57 13.86 8.22
CA GLY A 175 -9.31 14.88 8.94
C GLY A 175 -8.67 15.24 10.30
N ALA A 176 -9.12 16.33 10.91
CA ALA A 176 -8.73 16.68 12.26
C ALA A 176 -9.48 15.82 13.28
N ALA A 177 -8.78 15.39 14.33
CA ALA A 177 -9.42 14.71 15.45
C ALA A 177 -10.30 15.69 16.26
N SER A 178 -11.48 15.24 16.64
CA SER A 178 -12.33 16.00 17.57
C SER A 178 -11.70 16.02 18.97
N LEU A 179 -11.80 17.14 19.66
CA LEU A 179 -11.49 17.26 21.08
C LEU A 179 -12.79 17.20 21.90
N THR A 180 -12.84 16.29 22.86
CA THR A 180 -13.89 16.24 23.86
C THR A 180 -13.27 16.64 25.18
N VAL A 181 -13.68 17.82 25.70
CA VAL A 181 -13.20 18.36 26.97
C VAL A 181 -14.34 18.31 27.97
N VAL A 182 -14.07 17.69 29.11
CA VAL A 182 -15.04 17.60 30.25
C VAL A 182 -14.68 18.65 31.30
N PRO A 183 -15.57 19.59 31.62
CA PRO A 183 -15.30 20.59 32.66
C PRO A 183 -15.03 19.95 34.03
N GLU A 184 -14.04 20.48 34.74
CA GLU A 184 -13.62 19.99 36.04
C GLU A 184 -14.25 20.81 37.20
N ALA A 185 -14.75 20.10 38.21
CA ALA A 185 -15.12 20.69 39.51
C ALA A 185 -14.21 20.08 40.58
N LEU A 186 -13.16 20.80 40.93
CA LEU A 186 -12.12 20.31 41.83
C LEU A 186 -12.38 20.80 43.26
N THR A 187 -12.49 19.89 44.22
CA THR A 187 -12.66 20.20 45.63
C THR A 187 -11.51 19.65 46.43
N VAL A 188 -10.91 20.48 47.29
CA VAL A 188 -9.87 20.07 48.23
C VAL A 188 -10.28 20.46 49.65
N THR A 189 -9.90 19.67 50.63
CA THR A 189 -10.07 20.05 52.05
C THR A 189 -8.97 21.06 52.44
N PRO A 190 -9.27 22.07 53.25
CA PRO A 190 -8.27 23.01 53.74
C PRO A 190 -7.07 22.27 54.39
N SER A 191 -5.85 22.71 54.06
CA SER A 191 -4.62 22.08 54.54
C SER A 191 -3.54 23.13 54.77
N THR A 192 -2.67 22.91 55.74
CA THR A 192 -1.44 23.70 55.92
C THR A 192 -0.33 23.34 54.95
N SER A 193 -0.45 22.20 54.27
CA SER A 193 0.51 21.72 53.27
C SER A 193 -0.03 21.90 51.85
N THR A 194 0.86 22.11 50.89
CA THR A 194 0.52 22.14 49.47
C THR A 194 -0.11 20.81 49.04
N GLN A 195 -1.20 20.89 48.29
CA GLN A 195 -1.90 19.75 47.70
C GLN A 195 -1.76 19.76 46.17
N THR A 196 -1.72 18.58 45.61
CA THR A 196 -1.63 18.39 44.15
C THR A 196 -2.84 17.58 43.70
N ILE A 197 -3.56 18.09 42.71
CA ILE A 197 -4.70 17.43 42.11
C ILE A 197 -4.20 16.79 40.76
N PRO A 198 -4.61 15.56 40.41
CA PRO A 198 -4.25 14.94 39.14
C PRO A 198 -4.60 15.81 37.95
N SER A 199 -3.98 15.51 36.80
CA SER A 199 -4.21 16.25 35.56
C SER A 199 -5.68 16.29 35.17
N ILE A 200 -6.17 17.49 34.84
CA ILE A 200 -7.52 17.71 34.30
C ILE A 200 -7.74 17.05 32.94
N LEU A 201 -6.67 16.62 32.25
CA LEU A 201 -6.75 15.97 30.93
C LEU A 201 -7.19 14.50 31.03
N ASN A 202 -7.28 13.92 32.24
CA ASN A 202 -7.49 12.47 32.40
C ASN A 202 -8.85 11.97 31.88
N ASN A 203 -9.88 12.81 31.89
CA ASN A 203 -11.24 12.50 31.43
C ASN A 203 -11.53 13.08 30.03
N ASP A 204 -10.59 13.81 29.44
CA ASP A 204 -10.69 14.37 28.10
C ASP A 204 -10.34 13.31 27.02
N LYS A 205 -10.76 13.56 25.78
CA LYS A 205 -10.49 12.66 24.66
C LYS A 205 -10.15 13.40 23.37
N ILE A 206 -9.20 12.85 22.62
CA ILE A 206 -8.90 13.19 21.23
C ILE A 206 -9.43 12.07 20.35
N GLY A 207 -10.23 12.39 19.33
CA GLY A 207 -10.84 11.40 18.45
C GLY A 207 -11.73 10.38 19.17
N GLY A 208 -12.21 10.72 20.37
CA GLY A 208 -13.06 9.87 21.20
C GLY A 208 -12.34 8.77 21.98
N VAL A 209 -11.04 8.54 21.76
CA VAL A 209 -10.31 7.38 22.32
C VAL A 209 -9.00 7.73 23.01
N VAL A 210 -8.23 8.69 22.51
CA VAL A 210 -6.90 9.03 23.05
C VAL A 210 -7.03 10.03 24.18
N THR A 211 -6.43 9.77 25.35
CA THR A 211 -6.32 10.75 26.44
C THR A 211 -5.28 11.81 26.07
N PRO A 212 -5.60 13.11 26.14
CA PRO A 212 -4.64 14.17 25.84
C PRO A 212 -3.46 14.18 26.80
N THR A 213 -2.30 14.59 26.28
CA THR A 213 -1.10 14.88 27.06
C THR A 213 -0.58 16.26 26.65
N ALA A 214 -0.29 17.13 27.61
CA ALA A 214 0.28 18.45 27.34
C ALA A 214 1.80 18.47 27.58
N GLY A 215 2.45 19.58 27.20
CA GLY A 215 3.90 19.78 27.38
C GLY A 215 4.76 19.23 26.23
N PRO A 216 6.09 19.23 26.40
CA PRO A 216 7.02 18.75 25.40
C PRO A 216 6.75 17.29 25.00
N GLY A 217 6.46 17.05 23.71
CA GLY A 217 6.07 15.74 23.21
C GLY A 217 4.61 15.36 23.44
N GLY A 218 3.81 16.21 24.04
CA GLY A 218 2.37 16.04 24.19
C GLY A 218 1.61 16.21 22.88
N ASN A 219 0.39 15.69 22.85
CA ASN A 219 -0.49 15.74 21.68
C ASN A 219 -1.50 16.90 21.69
N VAL A 220 -1.50 17.71 22.76
CA VAL A 220 -2.25 18.97 22.87
C VAL A 220 -1.38 20.11 23.38
N THR A 221 -1.72 21.33 22.96
CA THR A 221 -1.17 22.56 23.54
C THR A 221 -2.22 23.17 24.47
N MET A 222 -1.81 23.46 25.70
CA MET A 222 -2.69 24.05 26.71
C MET A 222 -2.28 25.48 26.99
N THR A 223 -3.24 26.41 26.95
CA THR A 223 -3.06 27.80 27.41
C THR A 223 -3.80 27.98 28.73
N VAL A 224 -3.09 28.41 29.77
CA VAL A 224 -3.65 28.56 31.13
C VAL A 224 -3.59 30.01 31.57
N THR A 225 -4.69 30.55 32.05
CA THR A 225 -4.73 31.83 32.78
C THR A 225 -4.95 31.56 34.27
N ASN A 226 -3.86 31.54 35.02
CA ASN A 226 -3.93 31.30 36.43
C ASN A 226 -4.47 32.57 37.20
N PRO A 227 -5.17 32.42 38.33
CA PRO A 227 -5.56 33.53 39.15
C PRO A 227 -4.37 34.38 39.63
N SER A 228 -4.58 35.67 39.85
CA SER A 228 -3.57 36.55 40.41
C SER A 228 -3.51 36.37 41.93
N GLY A 229 -2.30 36.42 42.52
CA GLY A 229 -2.06 36.24 43.94
C GLY A 229 -0.93 35.24 44.22
N SER A 230 -0.35 35.30 45.42
CA SER A 230 0.73 34.40 45.81
C SER A 230 0.24 33.09 46.42
N ASN A 231 -0.95 33.08 46.99
CA ASN A 231 -1.51 31.94 47.73
C ASN A 231 -2.81 31.44 47.08
N VAL A 232 -2.79 31.18 45.80
CA VAL A 232 -3.93 30.74 44.97
C VAL A 232 -3.61 29.47 44.19
N PRO A 233 -4.61 28.63 43.90
CA PRO A 233 -4.40 27.46 43.07
C PRO A 233 -3.82 27.82 41.68
N ARG A 234 -2.91 27.00 41.17
CA ARG A 234 -2.29 27.18 39.87
C ARG A 234 -2.29 25.89 39.09
N MET A 235 -2.53 26.01 37.79
CA MET A 235 -2.43 24.91 36.84
C MET A 235 -1.15 25.02 36.07
N ASP A 236 -0.46 23.88 35.92
CA ASP A 236 0.69 23.76 35.06
C ASP A 236 0.23 23.46 33.59
N PRO A 237 0.54 24.33 32.61
CA PRO A 237 0.12 24.14 31.22
C PRO A 237 0.79 22.97 30.55
N ASN A 238 1.89 22.42 31.09
CA ASN A 238 2.59 21.28 30.52
C ASN A 238 2.07 19.93 31.00
N THR A 239 1.35 19.91 32.11
CA THR A 239 0.89 18.65 32.71
C THR A 239 -0.62 18.62 33.00
N GLY A 240 -1.29 19.78 33.01
CA GLY A 240 -2.68 19.91 33.46
C GLY A 240 -2.89 19.66 34.95
N VAL A 241 -1.81 19.52 35.72
CA VAL A 241 -1.84 19.32 37.18
C VAL A 241 -2.16 20.62 37.86
N VAL A 242 -3.08 20.60 38.87
CA VAL A 242 -3.38 21.76 39.68
C VAL A 242 -2.71 21.64 41.03
N THR A 243 -1.96 22.68 41.43
CA THR A 243 -1.34 22.82 42.73
C THR A 243 -2.08 23.82 43.53
N VAL A 244 -2.50 23.43 44.75
CA VAL A 244 -3.19 24.28 45.73
C VAL A 244 -2.21 24.51 46.89
N PRO A 245 -1.72 25.76 47.12
CA PRO A 245 -0.84 26.06 48.21
C PRO A 245 -1.46 25.75 49.57
N GLY A 246 -0.65 25.42 50.59
CA GLY A 246 -1.14 25.30 51.95
C GLY A 246 -1.60 26.67 52.51
N ASN A 247 -2.53 26.65 53.46
CA ASN A 247 -3.15 27.86 54.08
C ASN A 247 -3.95 28.75 53.08
N THR A 248 -4.49 28.13 52.02
CA THR A 248 -5.47 28.75 51.13
C THR A 248 -6.90 28.63 51.65
#